data_7d38165548bda99d127cb8656202082e
#
_entry.id   7d38165548bda99d127cb8656202082e
#
_cell.length_a   1.000
_cell.length_b   1.000
_cell.length_c   1.000
_cell.angle_alpha   90.00
_cell.angle_beta   90.00
_cell.angle_gamma   90.00
#
_symmetry.space_group_name_H-M   'P 1'
#
loop_
_entity.id
_entity.type
_entity.pdbx_description
1 polymer ?
#
loop_
_entity_poly.entity_id
_entity_poly.type
_entity_poly.pdbx_seq_one_letter_code
_entity_poly.pdbx_strand_id
1 'polypeptide(L)'
;MSTQPAYLSFHGIGKTFPGVKALQDISFECGAGQIHALMGENGAGKSTLLKILSGSYQPTSGEIRLKGQPVNFTHTTDALDAGVAIIYQELHLVPEMSVAENIYLGQLPQRAGFVNRKLLRYEAGEQLKNLGMDIDPDTPLKSLSLGQWQMVEIAKALARNAKVIAFDEPTSSLSAREIEHLFRVIRQLRQQGRVVLYVSHRMEEIFALSDAITVFKDGRYVRTFDDVPNTSHDELVQAMVGREIGDIYGYSPRETGAVRLQLDNVQAKGVRQPISLKVHAGEIVGLFGLVGAGRSELMKGLFGATKLTGGELRLDGEVIVIKEPAHAIRAGILLCPEDRKADGIIPVHSVRDNINISARRNNLTAGCLIDNQWESKNAASHIKSLNIKTPSADQLIMNLSGGNQQKAILGRWLSEEMKVILLDEPTRGIDVGAKNEIYNLIYALAEKGIAVLFASSDLPEVMGLADRILVMREGEIAGELSHTEATEALTLGLAMPKTTQRAAAVA
;
A
#
# COMPACT_ATOMS: atom_id res chain seq x y z
N MET A 1 31.09 -9.28 -8.62
CA MET A 1 30.81 -10.49 -7.81
C MET A 1 31.40 -10.28 -6.42
N SER A 2 30.56 -10.18 -5.40
CA SER A 2 31.01 -10.04 -4.00
C SER A 2 31.77 -11.30 -3.59
N THR A 3 33.04 -11.15 -3.18
CA THR A 3 33.93 -12.25 -2.77
C THR A 3 33.68 -12.74 -1.32
N GLN A 4 32.63 -12.26 -0.66
CA GLN A 4 32.29 -12.73 0.68
C GLN A 4 31.37 -13.96 0.58
N PRO A 5 31.63 -15.04 1.35
CA PRO A 5 30.79 -16.22 1.36
C PRO A 5 29.39 -15.86 1.86
N ALA A 6 28.38 -16.46 1.25
CA ALA A 6 26.98 -16.28 1.64
C ALA A 6 26.77 -16.62 3.13
N TYR A 7 26.14 -15.70 3.87
CA TYR A 7 25.78 -15.96 5.26
C TYR A 7 24.47 -16.74 5.37
N LEU A 8 23.49 -16.38 4.54
CA LEU A 8 22.20 -17.05 4.41
C LEU A 8 21.99 -17.45 2.95
N SER A 9 21.59 -18.65 2.69
CA SER A 9 21.22 -19.09 1.34
C SER A 9 20.00 -20.01 1.35
N PHE A 10 19.21 -19.88 0.30
CA PHE A 10 18.04 -20.71 0.00
C PHE A 10 18.37 -21.55 -1.22
N HIS A 11 18.11 -22.85 -1.17
CA HIS A 11 18.41 -23.79 -2.24
C HIS A 11 17.15 -24.60 -2.58
N GLY A 12 16.54 -24.33 -3.73
CA GLY A 12 15.38 -25.07 -4.25
C GLY A 12 14.15 -25.06 -3.36
N ILE A 13 13.94 -23.99 -2.58
CA ILE A 13 12.83 -23.92 -1.63
C ILE A 13 11.50 -23.99 -2.36
N GLY A 14 10.72 -25.00 -2.02
CA GLY A 14 9.34 -25.17 -2.47
C GLY A 14 8.37 -25.27 -1.31
N LYS A 15 7.16 -24.74 -1.48
CA LYS A 15 6.05 -24.89 -0.54
C LYS A 15 4.74 -25.07 -1.24
N THR A 16 4.10 -26.20 -0.95
CA THR A 16 2.76 -26.52 -1.48
C THR A 16 1.76 -26.60 -0.34
N PHE A 17 0.66 -25.89 -0.46
CA PHE A 17 -0.52 -26.02 0.36
C PHE A 17 -1.62 -26.76 -0.42
N PRO A 18 -2.69 -27.28 0.20
CA PRO A 18 -3.79 -27.89 -0.52
C PRO A 18 -4.34 -26.96 -1.61
N GLY A 19 -4.16 -27.35 -2.88
CA GLY A 19 -4.62 -26.60 -4.06
C GLY A 19 -3.73 -25.44 -4.53
N VAL A 20 -2.64 -25.08 -3.80
CA VAL A 20 -1.79 -23.92 -4.16
C VAL A 20 -0.31 -24.24 -3.99
N LYS A 21 0.48 -24.01 -5.04
CA LYS A 21 1.95 -24.01 -4.99
C LYS A 21 2.42 -22.58 -4.66
N ALA A 22 2.69 -22.33 -3.38
CA ALA A 22 3.06 -20.99 -2.91
C ALA A 22 4.52 -20.61 -3.20
N LEU A 23 5.43 -21.60 -3.24
CA LEU A 23 6.83 -21.42 -3.65
C LEU A 23 7.27 -22.58 -4.53
N GLN A 24 8.09 -22.29 -5.54
CA GLN A 24 8.58 -23.26 -6.51
C GLN A 24 10.05 -22.94 -6.84
N ASP A 25 10.96 -23.77 -6.34
CA ASP A 25 12.40 -23.75 -6.65
C ASP A 25 13.07 -22.39 -6.40
N ILE A 26 12.85 -21.81 -5.23
CA ILE A 26 13.45 -20.52 -4.84
C ILE A 26 14.90 -20.74 -4.40
N SER A 27 15.82 -20.09 -5.13
CA SER A 27 17.25 -20.16 -4.84
C SER A 27 17.88 -18.76 -4.95
N PHE A 28 18.49 -18.28 -3.87
CA PHE A 28 19.30 -17.06 -3.84
C PHE A 28 20.14 -17.00 -2.56
N GLU A 29 21.08 -16.04 -2.50
CA GLU A 29 22.06 -15.92 -1.43
C GLU A 29 22.09 -14.49 -0.87
N CYS A 30 22.41 -14.38 0.42
CA CYS A 30 22.59 -13.11 1.12
C CYS A 30 23.91 -13.09 1.83
N GLY A 31 24.71 -12.05 1.61
CA GLY A 31 26.01 -11.83 2.26
C GLY A 31 25.90 -11.28 3.68
N ALA A 32 26.93 -11.45 4.50
CA ALA A 32 27.03 -10.79 5.79
C ALA A 32 27.10 -9.26 5.61
N GLY A 33 26.39 -8.51 6.46
CA GLY A 33 26.34 -7.04 6.35
C GLY A 33 25.66 -6.54 5.08
N GLN A 34 24.69 -7.29 4.55
CA GLN A 34 23.93 -6.95 3.36
C GLN A 34 22.47 -6.70 3.71
N ILE A 35 21.90 -5.67 3.13
CA ILE A 35 20.45 -5.46 3.07
C ILE A 35 19.95 -6.04 1.74
N HIS A 36 19.25 -7.15 1.80
CA HIS A 36 18.72 -7.87 0.65
C HIS A 36 17.21 -7.70 0.58
N ALA A 37 16.74 -7.01 -0.43
CA ALA A 37 15.30 -6.80 -0.61
C ALA A 37 14.64 -7.99 -1.29
N LEU A 38 13.42 -8.31 -0.86
CA LEU A 38 12.54 -9.26 -1.54
C LEU A 38 11.34 -8.50 -2.12
N MET A 39 11.25 -8.46 -3.44
CA MET A 39 10.17 -7.81 -4.17
C MET A 39 9.30 -8.81 -4.93
N GLY A 40 8.11 -8.38 -5.27
CA GLY A 40 7.12 -9.14 -6.03
C GLY A 40 5.70 -8.74 -5.64
N GLU A 41 4.73 -9.15 -6.43
CA GLU A 41 3.31 -8.89 -6.17
C GLU A 41 2.81 -9.55 -4.89
N ASN A 42 1.63 -9.12 -4.41
CA ASN A 42 0.96 -9.81 -3.31
C ASN A 42 0.62 -11.24 -3.74
N GLY A 43 0.95 -12.21 -2.87
CA GLY A 43 0.83 -13.63 -3.23
C GLY A 43 2.04 -14.22 -3.96
N ALA A 44 3.08 -13.44 -4.30
CA ALA A 44 4.31 -13.97 -4.92
C ALA A 44 5.15 -14.88 -4.01
N GLY A 45 4.74 -15.10 -2.76
CA GLY A 45 5.38 -16.05 -1.86
C GLY A 45 6.35 -15.46 -0.84
N LYS A 46 6.59 -14.14 -0.83
CA LYS A 46 7.55 -13.45 0.06
C LYS A 46 7.32 -13.80 1.54
N SER A 47 6.13 -13.54 2.07
CA SER A 47 5.80 -13.84 3.48
C SER A 47 5.78 -15.36 3.76
N THR A 48 5.51 -16.20 2.74
CA THR A 48 5.63 -17.67 2.88
C THR A 48 7.10 -18.07 3.07
N LEU A 49 8.02 -17.45 2.35
CA LEU A 49 9.46 -17.68 2.52
C LEU A 49 9.92 -17.24 3.92
N LEU A 50 9.47 -16.07 4.40
CA LEU A 50 9.78 -15.60 5.75
C LEU A 50 9.23 -16.55 6.82
N LYS A 51 8.03 -17.10 6.64
CA LYS A 51 7.47 -18.10 7.55
C LYS A 51 8.23 -19.44 7.54
N ILE A 52 8.86 -19.79 6.41
CA ILE A 52 9.76 -20.94 6.36
C ILE A 52 11.06 -20.60 7.09
N LEU A 53 11.64 -19.43 6.85
CA LEU A 53 12.86 -18.96 7.51
C LEU A 53 12.69 -18.85 9.03
N SER A 54 11.48 -18.50 9.51
CA SER A 54 11.17 -18.45 10.95
C SER A 54 10.87 -19.81 11.59
N GLY A 55 10.79 -20.90 10.80
CA GLY A 55 10.37 -22.21 11.32
C GLY A 55 8.87 -22.36 11.56
N SER A 56 8.05 -21.33 11.23
CA SER A 56 6.59 -21.40 11.32
C SER A 56 5.98 -22.35 10.28
N TYR A 57 6.65 -22.49 9.13
CA TYR A 57 6.28 -23.46 8.09
C TYR A 57 7.49 -24.31 7.73
N GLN A 58 7.24 -25.61 7.46
CA GLN A 58 8.25 -26.47 6.87
C GLN A 58 8.25 -26.32 5.34
N PRO A 59 9.41 -26.24 4.67
CA PRO A 59 9.47 -26.33 3.22
C PRO A 59 8.98 -27.71 2.76
N THR A 60 8.37 -27.79 1.58
CA THR A 60 7.99 -29.06 0.94
C THR A 60 9.20 -29.68 0.22
N SER A 61 10.12 -28.84 -0.25
CA SER A 61 11.38 -29.20 -0.90
C SER A 61 12.43 -28.13 -0.69
N GLY A 62 13.68 -28.49 -0.89
CA GLY A 62 14.82 -27.57 -0.76
C GLY A 62 15.31 -27.43 0.67
N GLU A 63 16.33 -26.62 0.87
CA GLU A 63 16.98 -26.41 2.16
C GLU A 63 17.44 -24.96 2.35
N ILE A 64 17.48 -24.53 3.62
CA ILE A 64 18.10 -23.27 4.04
C ILE A 64 19.49 -23.57 4.57
N ARG A 65 20.46 -22.72 4.26
CA ARG A 65 21.80 -22.81 4.84
C ARG A 65 22.16 -21.51 5.56
N LEU A 66 22.76 -21.64 6.74
CA LEU A 66 23.40 -20.56 7.49
C LEU A 66 24.91 -20.80 7.52
N LYS A 67 25.71 -19.85 7.06
CA LYS A 67 27.17 -19.97 6.94
C LYS A 67 27.59 -21.25 6.20
N GLY A 68 26.87 -21.60 5.14
CA GLY A 68 27.12 -22.79 4.33
C GLY A 68 26.64 -24.12 4.96
N GLN A 69 26.18 -24.13 6.20
CA GLN A 69 25.65 -25.33 6.86
C GLN A 69 24.12 -25.42 6.72
N PRO A 70 23.58 -26.56 6.30
CA PRO A 70 22.15 -26.75 6.21
C PRO A 70 21.50 -26.67 7.60
N VAL A 71 20.37 -25.97 7.68
CA VAL A 71 19.57 -25.81 8.89
C VAL A 71 18.13 -26.27 8.64
N ASN A 72 17.54 -26.89 9.63
CA ASN A 72 16.14 -27.30 9.59
C ASN A 72 15.42 -26.76 10.82
N PHE A 73 14.56 -25.80 10.64
CA PHE A 73 13.78 -25.17 11.70
C PHE A 73 12.41 -25.85 11.80
N THR A 74 12.21 -26.71 12.80
CA THR A 74 10.93 -27.39 13.02
C THR A 74 9.97 -26.52 13.83
N HIS A 75 10.51 -25.62 14.64
CA HIS A 75 9.78 -24.66 15.47
C HIS A 75 10.39 -23.27 15.34
N THR A 76 9.63 -22.26 15.72
CA THR A 76 10.11 -20.85 15.69
C THR A 76 11.26 -20.61 16.68
N THR A 77 11.31 -21.38 17.77
CA THR A 77 12.42 -21.38 18.73
C THR A 77 13.74 -21.77 18.08
N ASP A 78 13.75 -22.77 17.18
CA ASP A 78 14.96 -23.25 16.51
C ASP A 78 15.59 -22.13 15.67
N ALA A 79 14.77 -21.37 14.95
CA ALA A 79 15.23 -20.23 14.15
C ALA A 79 15.77 -19.10 15.05
N LEU A 80 15.09 -18.79 16.14
CA LEU A 80 15.52 -17.78 17.11
C LEU A 80 16.88 -18.16 17.74
N ASP A 81 17.05 -19.42 18.14
CA ASP A 81 18.28 -19.94 18.74
C ASP A 81 19.45 -19.98 17.72
N ALA A 82 19.13 -20.17 16.44
CA ALA A 82 20.11 -20.03 15.34
C ALA A 82 20.43 -18.57 14.98
N GLY A 83 19.79 -17.60 15.64
CA GLY A 83 20.01 -16.17 15.42
C GLY A 83 19.24 -15.61 14.24
N VAL A 84 18.08 -16.18 13.90
CA VAL A 84 17.15 -15.67 12.86
C VAL A 84 15.92 -15.08 13.54
N ALA A 85 15.60 -13.82 13.30
CA ALA A 85 14.42 -13.13 13.79
C ALA A 85 13.63 -12.51 12.66
N ILE A 86 12.31 -12.61 12.74
CA ILE A 86 11.39 -12.00 11.76
C ILE A 86 10.53 -10.95 12.47
N ILE A 87 10.51 -9.74 11.92
CA ILE A 87 9.64 -8.66 12.33
C ILE A 87 8.49 -8.63 11.33
N TYR A 88 7.35 -9.12 11.75
CA TYR A 88 6.16 -9.23 10.91
C TYR A 88 5.42 -7.90 10.80
N GLN A 89 4.58 -7.78 9.79
CA GLN A 89 3.69 -6.63 9.58
C GLN A 89 2.74 -6.43 10.78
N GLU A 90 2.21 -7.51 11.34
CA GLU A 90 1.51 -7.48 12.62
C GLU A 90 2.48 -7.76 13.75
N LEU A 91 2.66 -6.80 14.66
CA LEU A 91 3.64 -6.89 15.75
C LEU A 91 3.19 -7.89 16.83
N HIS A 92 4.08 -8.80 17.18
CA HIS A 92 3.81 -9.85 18.17
C HIS A 92 4.29 -9.45 19.58
N LEU A 93 3.70 -8.38 20.11
CA LEU A 93 3.99 -7.82 21.43
C LEU A 93 2.75 -7.90 22.33
N VAL A 94 2.98 -7.91 23.65
CA VAL A 94 1.91 -7.97 24.66
C VAL A 94 1.66 -6.56 25.22
N PRO A 95 0.53 -5.92 24.89
CA PRO A 95 0.27 -4.50 25.22
C PRO A 95 0.28 -4.22 26.73
N GLU A 96 -0.15 -5.17 27.54
CA GLU A 96 -0.28 -5.03 29.00
C GLU A 96 1.04 -5.20 29.76
N MET A 97 2.08 -5.73 29.11
CA MET A 97 3.40 -5.90 29.70
C MET A 97 4.25 -4.63 29.48
N SER A 98 5.28 -4.47 30.32
CA SER A 98 6.26 -3.41 30.14
C SER A 98 7.13 -3.64 28.90
N VAL A 99 7.80 -2.60 28.44
CA VAL A 99 8.75 -2.65 27.32
C VAL A 99 9.86 -3.67 27.62
N ALA A 100 10.43 -3.65 28.83
CA ALA A 100 11.47 -4.59 29.24
C ALA A 100 11.00 -6.06 29.21
N GLU A 101 9.79 -6.32 29.70
CA GLU A 101 9.20 -7.65 29.67
C GLU A 101 8.92 -8.13 28.25
N ASN A 102 8.51 -7.24 27.35
CA ASN A 102 8.32 -7.56 25.93
C ASN A 102 9.66 -7.88 25.23
N ILE A 103 10.71 -7.08 25.45
CA ILE A 103 12.03 -7.30 24.85
C ILE A 103 12.58 -8.67 25.23
N TYR A 104 12.44 -9.08 26.51
CA TYR A 104 12.98 -10.34 27.03
C TYR A 104 11.93 -11.44 27.18
N LEU A 105 10.79 -11.31 26.52
CA LEU A 105 9.72 -12.33 26.57
C LEU A 105 10.25 -13.71 26.14
N GLY A 106 10.08 -14.69 27.01
CA GLY A 106 10.59 -16.05 26.81
C GLY A 106 12.06 -16.28 27.23
N GLN A 107 12.79 -15.22 27.67
CA GLN A 107 14.17 -15.31 28.17
C GLN A 107 14.42 -14.30 29.30
N LEU A 108 13.44 -14.12 30.18
CA LEU A 108 13.55 -13.20 31.31
C LEU A 108 14.76 -13.59 32.19
N PRO A 109 15.66 -12.65 32.53
CA PRO A 109 16.80 -12.93 33.39
C PRO A 109 16.33 -13.37 34.78
N GLN A 110 16.87 -14.48 35.24
CA GLN A 110 16.47 -15.10 36.53
C GLN A 110 17.63 -15.19 37.52
N ARG A 111 17.30 -15.08 38.77
CA ARG A 111 18.21 -15.37 39.89
C ARG A 111 17.47 -16.20 40.93
N ALA A 112 17.98 -17.40 41.23
CA ALA A 112 17.37 -18.36 42.16
C ALA A 112 15.87 -18.67 41.84
N GLY A 113 15.49 -18.76 40.56
CA GLY A 113 14.13 -19.05 40.10
C GLY A 113 13.18 -17.85 40.06
N PHE A 114 13.63 -16.66 40.46
CA PHE A 114 12.84 -15.41 40.38
C PHE A 114 13.37 -14.50 39.32
N VAL A 115 12.48 -13.72 38.66
CA VAL A 115 12.87 -12.70 37.67
C VAL A 115 13.71 -11.60 38.32
N ASN A 116 14.89 -11.40 37.79
CA ASN A 116 15.78 -10.30 38.20
C ASN A 116 15.37 -8.97 37.52
N ARG A 117 14.42 -8.26 38.13
CA ARG A 117 13.86 -7.02 37.57
C ARG A 117 14.90 -5.93 37.35
N LYS A 118 15.94 -5.84 38.23
CA LYS A 118 17.00 -4.84 38.07
C LYS A 118 17.84 -5.10 36.81
N LEU A 119 18.22 -6.36 36.59
CA LEU A 119 18.97 -6.76 35.42
C LEU A 119 18.14 -6.60 34.15
N LEU A 120 16.88 -7.03 34.18
CA LEU A 120 15.93 -6.89 33.08
C LEU A 120 15.80 -5.43 32.63
N ARG A 121 15.59 -4.52 33.58
CA ARG A 121 15.49 -3.08 33.30
C ARG A 121 16.78 -2.52 32.72
N TYR A 122 17.92 -2.88 33.27
CA TYR A 122 19.23 -2.43 32.79
C TYR A 122 19.50 -2.88 31.36
N GLU A 123 19.38 -4.18 31.10
CA GLU A 123 19.63 -4.75 29.76
C GLU A 123 18.66 -4.21 28.70
N ALA A 124 17.36 -4.09 29.04
CA ALA A 124 16.38 -3.50 28.14
C ALA A 124 16.69 -2.02 27.84
N GLY A 125 17.11 -1.26 28.84
CA GLY A 125 17.52 0.13 28.67
C GLY A 125 18.72 0.27 27.74
N GLU A 126 19.71 -0.61 27.84
CA GLU A 126 20.86 -0.61 26.91
C GLU A 126 20.44 -0.98 25.47
N GLN A 127 19.53 -1.94 25.27
CA GLN A 127 19.00 -2.23 23.93
C GLN A 127 18.27 -1.04 23.31
N LEU A 128 17.42 -0.35 24.10
CA LEU A 128 16.70 0.84 23.63
C LEU A 128 17.64 1.98 23.27
N LYS A 129 18.67 2.25 24.11
CA LYS A 129 19.69 3.27 23.82
C LYS A 129 20.46 2.96 22.54
N ASN A 130 20.83 1.69 22.31
CA ASN A 130 21.52 1.27 21.09
C ASN A 130 20.69 1.54 19.82
N LEU A 131 19.35 1.59 19.96
CA LEU A 131 18.44 1.96 18.89
C LEU A 131 18.10 3.47 18.87
N GLY A 132 18.73 4.27 19.72
CA GLY A 132 18.47 5.71 19.82
C GLY A 132 17.10 6.06 20.39
N MET A 133 16.53 5.16 21.23
CA MET A 133 15.22 5.33 21.85
C MET A 133 15.36 5.77 23.30
N ASP A 134 14.70 6.87 23.64
CA ASP A 134 14.55 7.37 25.02
C ASP A 134 13.18 6.93 25.56
N ILE A 135 13.10 5.65 25.97
CA ILE A 135 11.88 5.04 26.52
C ILE A 135 12.27 4.40 27.85
N ASP A 136 11.50 4.70 28.92
CA ASP A 136 11.66 3.99 30.19
C ASP A 136 11.27 2.50 30.01
N PRO A 137 12.17 1.55 30.31
CA PRO A 137 11.90 0.11 30.18
C PRO A 137 10.67 -0.40 30.97
N ASP A 138 10.25 0.30 32.02
CA ASP A 138 9.08 -0.06 32.82
C ASP A 138 7.76 0.48 32.23
N THR A 139 7.81 1.27 31.15
CA THR A 139 6.62 1.82 30.49
C THR A 139 5.75 0.68 29.94
N PRO A 140 4.43 0.68 30.22
CA PRO A 140 3.50 -0.27 29.59
C PRO A 140 3.47 -0.06 28.07
N LEU A 141 3.56 -1.15 27.30
CA LEU A 141 3.68 -1.06 25.85
C LEU A 141 2.51 -0.31 25.20
N LYS A 142 1.28 -0.50 25.70
CA LYS A 142 0.05 0.13 25.20
C LYS A 142 0.08 1.67 25.20
N SER A 143 0.98 2.31 25.96
CA SER A 143 1.11 3.76 26.00
C SER A 143 2.03 4.32 24.91
N LEU A 144 2.68 3.45 24.13
CA LEU A 144 3.62 3.84 23.08
C LEU A 144 2.94 3.99 21.73
N SER A 145 3.55 4.77 20.82
CA SER A 145 3.14 4.84 19.42
C SER A 145 3.48 3.52 18.69
N LEU A 146 2.83 3.30 17.54
CA LEU A 146 3.07 2.11 16.72
C LEU A 146 4.54 2.04 16.24
N GLY A 147 5.13 3.20 15.90
CA GLY A 147 6.56 3.27 15.55
C GLY A 147 7.48 2.88 16.72
N GLN A 148 7.13 3.25 17.95
CA GLN A 148 7.85 2.83 19.13
C GLN A 148 7.68 1.32 19.39
N TRP A 149 6.49 0.75 19.15
CA TRP A 149 6.28 -0.71 19.22
C TRP A 149 7.22 -1.45 18.28
N GLN A 150 7.38 -0.94 17.06
CA GLN A 150 8.28 -1.56 16.10
C GLN A 150 9.74 -1.53 16.54
N MET A 151 10.16 -0.44 17.18
CA MET A 151 11.51 -0.36 17.78
C MET A 151 11.68 -1.37 18.93
N VAL A 152 10.63 -1.60 19.73
CA VAL A 152 10.63 -2.63 20.79
C VAL A 152 10.75 -4.04 20.19
N GLU A 153 10.08 -4.33 19.06
CA GLU A 153 10.22 -5.61 18.34
C GLU A 153 11.65 -5.81 17.81
N ILE A 154 12.28 -4.74 17.29
CA ILE A 154 13.70 -4.78 16.88
C ILE A 154 14.60 -5.01 18.10
N ALA A 155 14.36 -4.31 19.21
CA ALA A 155 15.12 -4.50 20.46
C ALA A 155 15.03 -5.96 20.96
N LYS A 156 13.86 -6.57 20.88
CA LYS A 156 13.62 -7.99 21.19
C LYS A 156 14.45 -8.93 20.30
N ALA A 157 14.50 -8.66 19.00
CA ALA A 157 15.33 -9.43 18.08
C ALA A 157 16.84 -9.30 18.41
N LEU A 158 17.28 -8.09 18.77
CA LEU A 158 18.68 -7.83 19.15
C LEU A 158 19.05 -8.44 20.50
N ALA A 159 18.15 -8.44 21.47
CA ALA A 159 18.35 -9.11 22.77
C ALA A 159 18.62 -10.62 22.62
N ARG A 160 18.08 -11.23 21.56
CA ARG A 160 18.36 -12.62 21.15
C ARG A 160 19.61 -12.78 20.29
N ASN A 161 20.41 -11.71 20.13
CA ASN A 161 21.62 -11.70 19.30
C ASN A 161 21.37 -12.14 17.85
N ALA A 162 20.22 -11.81 17.27
CA ALA A 162 19.87 -12.16 15.91
C ALA A 162 20.93 -11.67 14.93
N LYS A 163 21.38 -12.56 14.03
CA LYS A 163 22.35 -12.29 12.97
C LYS A 163 21.66 -12.10 11.62
N VAL A 164 20.50 -12.73 11.44
CA VAL A 164 19.61 -12.54 10.30
C VAL A 164 18.34 -11.91 10.84
N ILE A 165 17.96 -10.74 10.31
CA ILE A 165 16.77 -10.02 10.70
C ILE A 165 15.96 -9.77 9.44
N ALA A 166 14.72 -10.28 9.38
CA ALA A 166 13.82 -10.01 8.28
C ALA A 166 12.70 -9.05 8.70
N PHE A 167 12.39 -8.10 7.84
CA PHE A 167 11.31 -7.13 7.99
C PHE A 167 10.25 -7.39 6.94
N ASP A 168 9.00 -7.65 7.35
CA ASP A 168 7.86 -7.87 6.47
C ASP A 168 6.97 -6.62 6.44
N GLU A 169 7.12 -5.79 5.41
CA GLU A 169 6.40 -4.52 5.19
C GLU A 169 6.39 -3.57 6.40
N PRO A 170 7.55 -3.21 6.96
CA PRO A 170 7.61 -2.55 8.26
C PRO A 170 7.12 -1.09 8.24
N THR A 171 6.93 -0.47 7.08
CA THR A 171 6.60 0.96 6.96
C THR A 171 5.13 1.24 6.73
N SER A 172 4.30 0.21 6.60
CA SER A 172 2.88 0.32 6.18
C SER A 172 2.02 1.24 7.07
N SER A 173 2.42 1.44 8.32
CA SER A 173 1.68 2.22 9.33
C SER A 173 2.52 3.30 10.02
N LEU A 174 3.70 3.62 9.47
CA LEU A 174 4.62 4.59 10.05
C LEU A 174 4.53 5.97 9.37
N SER A 175 4.74 7.02 10.15
CA SER A 175 4.95 8.37 9.64
C SER A 175 6.31 8.51 8.95
N ALA A 176 6.49 9.52 8.09
CA ALA A 176 7.75 9.78 7.39
C ALA A 176 8.96 9.88 8.35
N ARG A 177 8.78 10.53 9.50
CA ARG A 177 9.85 10.66 10.52
C ARG A 177 10.22 9.32 11.16
N GLU A 178 9.22 8.45 11.40
CA GLU A 178 9.45 7.11 11.94
C GLU A 178 10.11 6.21 10.91
N ILE A 179 9.78 6.35 9.62
CA ILE A 179 10.45 5.63 8.50
C ILE A 179 11.93 6.02 8.44
N GLU A 180 12.26 7.30 8.50
CA GLU A 180 13.66 7.75 8.51
C GLU A 180 14.45 7.18 9.70
N HIS A 181 13.81 7.09 10.87
CA HIS A 181 14.42 6.49 12.06
C HIS A 181 14.68 5.00 11.84
N LEU A 182 13.67 4.26 11.36
CA LEU A 182 13.79 2.84 11.01
C LEU A 182 14.93 2.60 10.01
N PHE A 183 15.03 3.41 8.98
CA PHE A 183 16.10 3.30 7.96
C PHE A 183 17.50 3.51 8.56
N ARG A 184 17.65 4.44 9.50
CA ARG A 184 18.92 4.61 10.24
C ARG A 184 19.28 3.36 11.02
N VAL A 185 18.32 2.77 11.72
CA VAL A 185 18.49 1.54 12.49
C VAL A 185 18.88 0.38 11.57
N ILE A 186 18.21 0.19 10.44
CA ILE A 186 18.51 -0.86 9.46
C ILE A 186 19.95 -0.71 8.92
N ARG A 187 20.36 0.52 8.56
CA ARG A 187 21.74 0.78 8.11
C ARG A 187 22.77 0.48 9.20
N GLN A 188 22.45 0.79 10.46
CA GLN A 188 23.30 0.45 11.60
C GLN A 188 23.44 -1.08 11.78
N LEU A 189 22.36 -1.84 11.63
CA LEU A 189 22.36 -3.31 11.69
C LEU A 189 23.25 -3.90 10.58
N ARG A 190 23.16 -3.36 9.36
CA ARG A 190 24.04 -3.70 8.24
C ARG A 190 25.51 -3.47 8.59
N GLN A 191 25.86 -2.28 9.12
CA GLN A 191 27.23 -1.93 9.52
C GLN A 191 27.77 -2.86 10.61
N GLN A 192 26.89 -3.41 11.47
CA GLN A 192 27.25 -4.42 12.47
C GLN A 192 27.45 -5.83 11.89
N GLY A 193 27.43 -5.99 10.56
CA GLY A 193 27.62 -7.26 9.87
C GLY A 193 26.40 -8.19 9.90
N ARG A 194 25.22 -7.69 10.26
CA ARG A 194 23.98 -8.49 10.23
C ARG A 194 23.44 -8.61 8.81
N VAL A 195 22.81 -9.73 8.50
CA VAL A 195 22.03 -9.90 7.27
C VAL A 195 20.64 -9.33 7.51
N VAL A 196 20.20 -8.43 6.65
CA VAL A 196 18.87 -7.87 6.69
C VAL A 196 18.10 -8.31 5.45
N LEU A 197 16.99 -9.02 5.62
CA LEU A 197 15.99 -9.24 4.58
C LEU A 197 14.93 -8.17 4.71
N TYR A 198 14.64 -7.45 3.63
CA TYR A 198 13.68 -6.36 3.65
C TYR A 198 12.58 -6.59 2.62
N VAL A 199 11.36 -6.83 3.08
CA VAL A 199 10.18 -6.99 2.21
C VAL A 199 9.42 -5.68 2.18
N SER A 200 9.28 -5.09 1.01
CA SER A 200 8.41 -3.94 0.75
C SER A 200 7.88 -4.00 -0.68
N HIS A 201 6.74 -3.38 -0.90
CA HIS A 201 6.20 -3.12 -2.24
C HIS A 201 6.46 -1.67 -2.70
N ARG A 202 7.13 -0.85 -1.86
CA ARG A 202 7.46 0.56 -2.12
C ARG A 202 8.87 0.65 -2.69
N MET A 203 8.95 1.02 -3.97
CA MET A 203 10.24 1.05 -4.70
C MET A 203 11.22 2.03 -4.09
N GLU A 204 10.75 3.21 -3.65
CA GLU A 204 11.60 4.24 -3.05
C GLU A 204 12.35 3.71 -1.81
N GLU A 205 11.69 2.88 -1.01
CA GLU A 205 12.31 2.25 0.17
C GLU A 205 13.40 1.27 -0.23
N ILE A 206 13.12 0.45 -1.25
CA ILE A 206 14.03 -0.57 -1.76
C ILE A 206 15.29 0.07 -2.33
N PHE A 207 15.15 1.08 -3.20
CA PHE A 207 16.28 1.81 -3.76
C PHE A 207 17.08 2.60 -2.70
N ALA A 208 16.41 3.12 -1.67
CA ALA A 208 17.06 3.87 -0.59
C ALA A 208 17.86 3.00 0.38
N LEU A 209 17.53 1.71 0.50
CA LEU A 209 18.10 0.84 1.54
C LEU A 209 18.94 -0.31 1.03
N SER A 210 18.57 -0.92 -0.11
CA SER A 210 19.02 -2.27 -0.44
C SER A 210 20.36 -2.29 -1.17
N ASP A 211 21.14 -3.34 -0.91
CA ASP A 211 22.38 -3.65 -1.62
C ASP A 211 22.11 -4.64 -2.77
N ALA A 212 21.07 -5.49 -2.62
CA ALA A 212 20.61 -6.41 -3.64
C ALA A 212 19.09 -6.57 -3.56
N ILE A 213 18.46 -6.89 -4.69
CA ILE A 213 17.01 -7.08 -4.81
C ILE A 213 16.74 -8.41 -5.50
N THR A 214 16.01 -9.32 -4.85
CA THR A 214 15.48 -10.52 -5.48
C THR A 214 14.00 -10.35 -5.77
N VAL A 215 13.62 -10.59 -7.02
CA VAL A 215 12.25 -10.48 -7.50
C VAL A 215 11.59 -11.86 -7.54
N PHE A 216 10.39 -11.94 -6.95
CA PHE A 216 9.52 -13.11 -6.97
C PHE A 216 8.28 -12.82 -7.81
N LYS A 217 7.84 -13.83 -8.59
CA LYS A 217 6.60 -13.79 -9.33
C LYS A 217 5.93 -15.17 -9.30
N ASP A 218 4.64 -15.24 -8.97
CA ASP A 218 3.84 -16.46 -8.92
C ASP A 218 4.52 -17.63 -8.17
N GLY A 219 5.16 -17.31 -7.04
CA GLY A 219 5.86 -18.29 -6.21
C GLY A 219 7.21 -18.76 -6.79
N ARG A 220 7.75 -18.08 -7.80
CA ARG A 220 9.02 -18.40 -8.44
C ARG A 220 10.03 -17.28 -8.30
N TYR A 221 11.31 -17.66 -8.30
CA TYR A 221 12.42 -16.74 -8.47
C TYR A 221 12.45 -16.23 -9.92
N VAL A 222 12.57 -14.93 -10.10
CA VAL A 222 12.74 -14.32 -11.42
C VAL A 222 14.19 -13.92 -11.64
N ARG A 223 14.71 -13.03 -10.81
CA ARG A 223 16.06 -12.48 -10.94
C ARG A 223 16.51 -11.83 -9.64
N THR A 224 17.82 -11.80 -9.41
CA THR A 224 18.49 -10.95 -8.41
C THR A 224 19.23 -9.83 -9.10
N PHE A 225 19.08 -8.61 -8.61
CA PHE A 225 19.82 -7.41 -9.00
C PHE A 225 20.83 -7.12 -7.89
N ASP A 226 22.12 -7.24 -8.20
CA ASP A 226 23.22 -7.04 -7.26
C ASP A 226 23.81 -5.63 -7.34
N ASP A 227 23.43 -4.84 -8.32
CA ASP A 227 23.86 -3.45 -8.54
C ASP A 227 22.64 -2.51 -8.52
N VAL A 228 22.08 -2.33 -7.33
CA VAL A 228 20.87 -1.52 -7.11
C VAL A 228 21.03 -0.07 -7.57
N PRO A 229 22.17 0.63 -7.34
CA PRO A 229 22.35 1.99 -7.83
C PRO A 229 22.25 2.16 -9.35
N ASN A 230 22.59 1.15 -10.12
CA ASN A 230 22.55 1.16 -11.59
C ASN A 230 21.32 0.42 -12.16
N THR A 231 20.45 -0.11 -11.31
CA THR A 231 19.19 -0.75 -11.73
C THR A 231 18.11 0.32 -11.92
N SER A 232 17.49 0.34 -13.09
CA SER A 232 16.39 1.26 -13.34
C SER A 232 15.07 0.78 -12.70
N HIS A 233 14.15 1.71 -12.40
CA HIS A 233 12.80 1.38 -11.95
C HIS A 233 12.09 0.46 -12.96
N ASP A 234 12.27 0.73 -14.25
CA ASP A 234 11.65 0.00 -15.34
C ASP A 234 12.08 -1.46 -15.40
N GLU A 235 13.38 -1.73 -15.24
CA GLU A 235 13.90 -3.10 -15.19
C GLU A 235 13.33 -3.90 -14.01
N LEU A 236 13.17 -3.25 -12.86
CA LEU A 236 12.61 -3.88 -11.68
C LEU A 236 11.12 -4.19 -11.85
N VAL A 237 10.35 -3.24 -12.39
CA VAL A 237 8.92 -3.43 -12.70
C VAL A 237 8.75 -4.50 -13.77
N GLN A 238 9.56 -4.49 -14.82
CA GLN A 238 9.53 -5.52 -15.86
C GLN A 238 9.78 -6.92 -15.27
N ALA A 239 10.73 -7.05 -14.34
CA ALA A 239 10.97 -8.32 -13.66
C ALA A 239 9.80 -8.76 -12.79
N MET A 240 9.08 -7.82 -12.14
CA MET A 240 7.92 -8.12 -11.29
C MET A 240 6.68 -8.50 -12.11
N VAL A 241 6.38 -7.73 -13.15
CA VAL A 241 5.14 -7.86 -13.95
C VAL A 241 5.36 -8.75 -15.17
N GLY A 242 6.58 -8.76 -15.75
CA GLY A 242 6.92 -9.48 -16.97
C GLY A 242 6.49 -8.76 -18.26
N ARG A 243 6.24 -7.44 -18.21
CA ARG A 243 5.89 -6.57 -19.34
C ARG A 243 6.63 -5.23 -19.19
N GLU A 244 6.83 -4.51 -20.30
CA GLU A 244 7.40 -3.16 -20.27
C GLU A 244 6.44 -2.16 -19.61
N ILE A 245 6.97 -1.13 -18.94
CA ILE A 245 6.18 -0.10 -18.22
C ILE A 245 5.24 0.64 -19.15
N GLY A 246 5.65 0.91 -20.42
CA GLY A 246 4.77 1.51 -21.43
C GLY A 246 3.45 0.75 -21.65
N ASP A 247 3.46 -0.56 -21.41
CA ASP A 247 2.28 -1.43 -21.51
C ASP A 247 1.42 -1.48 -20.22
N ILE A 248 1.93 -0.95 -19.08
CA ILE A 248 1.20 -1.04 -17.80
C ILE A 248 0.05 -0.06 -17.76
N TYR A 249 0.27 1.16 -18.21
CA TYR A 249 -0.78 2.20 -18.22
C TYR A 249 -1.66 2.12 -19.46
N GLY A 250 -1.12 1.67 -20.61
CA GLY A 250 -1.89 1.48 -21.84
C GLY A 250 -2.58 2.75 -22.35
N TYR A 251 -1.97 3.93 -22.08
CA TYR A 251 -2.57 5.19 -22.50
C TYR A 251 -2.81 5.23 -24.02
N SER A 252 -4.01 5.61 -24.39
CA SER A 252 -4.34 5.93 -25.77
C SER A 252 -5.12 7.25 -25.81
N PRO A 253 -4.74 8.20 -26.69
CA PRO A 253 -5.50 9.42 -26.89
C PRO A 253 -6.96 9.11 -27.25
N ARG A 254 -7.89 9.87 -26.69
CA ARG A 254 -9.33 9.71 -26.93
C ARG A 254 -9.98 11.04 -27.29
N GLU A 255 -11.09 10.95 -28.02
CA GLU A 255 -11.92 12.11 -28.27
C GLU A 255 -12.79 12.36 -27.04
N THR A 256 -12.76 13.59 -26.54
CA THR A 256 -13.58 14.02 -25.40
C THR A 256 -14.86 14.66 -25.92
N GLY A 257 -15.98 14.40 -25.22
CA GLY A 257 -17.29 14.94 -25.55
C GLY A 257 -17.54 16.35 -24.99
N ALA A 258 -18.81 16.70 -24.80
CA ALA A 258 -19.22 17.96 -24.17
C ALA A 258 -18.75 18.03 -22.70
N VAL A 259 -18.74 19.26 -22.15
CA VAL A 259 -18.45 19.47 -20.71
C VAL A 259 -19.52 18.75 -19.88
N ARG A 260 -19.07 17.80 -19.07
CA ARG A 260 -19.90 17.00 -18.18
C ARG A 260 -19.97 17.60 -16.79
N LEU A 261 -18.83 17.94 -16.20
CA LEU A 261 -18.71 18.55 -14.88
C LEU A 261 -17.99 19.89 -15.01
N GLN A 262 -18.55 20.95 -14.45
CA GLN A 262 -17.91 22.26 -14.40
C GLN A 262 -17.98 22.81 -12.98
N LEU A 263 -16.83 23.27 -12.50
CA LEU A 263 -16.66 23.98 -11.25
C LEU A 263 -16.37 25.45 -11.57
N ASP A 264 -17.15 26.35 -10.99
CA ASP A 264 -16.96 27.80 -11.14
C ASP A 264 -16.68 28.41 -9.75
N ASN A 265 -15.42 28.73 -9.48
CA ASN A 265 -14.93 29.28 -8.21
C ASN A 265 -15.35 28.47 -6.97
N VAL A 266 -15.32 27.15 -7.08
CA VAL A 266 -15.73 26.23 -6.00
C VAL A 266 -14.73 26.29 -4.86
N GLN A 267 -15.27 26.44 -3.63
CA GLN A 267 -14.51 26.40 -2.39
C GLN A 267 -14.91 25.21 -1.54
N ALA A 268 -13.94 24.47 -1.05
CA ALA A 268 -14.11 23.37 -0.11
C ALA A 268 -13.23 23.58 1.13
N LYS A 269 -13.58 22.91 2.22
CA LYS A 269 -12.73 22.92 3.44
C LYS A 269 -11.36 22.29 3.08
N GLY A 270 -10.25 22.96 3.37
CA GLY A 270 -8.90 22.49 3.01
C GLY A 270 -8.41 22.99 1.65
N VAL A 271 -9.25 23.64 0.85
CA VAL A 271 -8.90 24.32 -0.38
C VAL A 271 -8.72 25.80 -0.06
N ARG A 272 -7.53 26.37 -0.35
CA ARG A 272 -7.19 27.77 0.01
C ARG A 272 -7.70 28.79 -0.99
N GLN A 273 -7.70 28.44 -2.29
CA GLN A 273 -8.15 29.29 -3.37
C GLN A 273 -9.34 28.66 -4.09
N PRO A 274 -10.30 29.47 -4.57
CA PRO A 274 -11.41 28.96 -5.36
C PRO A 274 -10.90 28.17 -6.58
N ILE A 275 -11.49 27.01 -6.82
CA ILE A 275 -11.13 26.13 -7.94
C ILE A 275 -12.15 26.25 -9.05
N SER A 276 -11.65 26.52 -10.27
CA SER A 276 -12.44 26.46 -11.50
C SER A 276 -11.82 25.41 -12.42
N LEU A 277 -12.62 24.45 -12.85
CA LEU A 277 -12.20 23.42 -13.80
C LEU A 277 -13.40 22.89 -14.58
N LYS A 278 -13.11 22.30 -15.74
CA LYS A 278 -14.11 21.59 -16.55
C LYS A 278 -13.61 20.19 -16.80
N VAL A 279 -14.48 19.20 -16.73
CA VAL A 279 -14.20 17.81 -17.10
C VAL A 279 -15.19 17.41 -18.16
N HIS A 280 -14.69 16.90 -19.28
CA HIS A 280 -15.52 16.52 -20.42
C HIS A 280 -15.99 15.07 -20.32
N ALA A 281 -17.04 14.74 -21.03
CA ALA A 281 -17.48 13.36 -21.16
C ALA A 281 -16.39 12.52 -21.82
N GLY A 282 -16.02 11.39 -21.20
CA GLY A 282 -14.95 10.53 -21.68
C GLY A 282 -13.52 11.01 -21.37
N GLU A 283 -13.37 12.15 -20.67
CA GLU A 283 -12.06 12.67 -20.27
C GLU A 283 -11.61 12.05 -18.94
N ILE A 284 -10.33 11.75 -18.85
CA ILE A 284 -9.65 11.37 -17.60
C ILE A 284 -8.78 12.53 -17.16
N VAL A 285 -9.19 13.24 -16.12
CA VAL A 285 -8.43 14.33 -15.49
C VAL A 285 -7.74 13.83 -14.23
N GLY A 286 -6.42 13.93 -14.20
CA GLY A 286 -5.61 13.58 -13.03
C GLY A 286 -5.38 14.79 -12.12
N LEU A 287 -5.58 14.63 -10.83
CA LEU A 287 -5.18 15.59 -9.79
C LEU A 287 -3.90 15.07 -9.13
N PHE A 288 -2.77 15.71 -9.43
CA PHE A 288 -1.50 15.43 -8.78
C PHE A 288 -1.22 16.46 -7.67
N GLY A 289 -0.50 16.07 -6.65
CA GLY A 289 -0.02 16.96 -5.59
C GLY A 289 0.51 16.18 -4.38
N LEU A 290 1.33 16.83 -3.57
CA LEU A 290 1.87 16.24 -2.36
C LEU A 290 0.78 16.00 -1.31
N VAL A 291 1.08 15.20 -0.29
CA VAL A 291 0.16 14.94 0.84
C VAL A 291 -0.26 16.27 1.47
N GLY A 292 -1.56 16.48 1.64
CA GLY A 292 -2.12 17.72 2.15
C GLY A 292 -2.32 18.82 1.10
N ALA A 293 -2.18 18.53 -0.20
CA ALA A 293 -2.43 19.49 -1.28
C ALA A 293 -3.90 19.90 -1.46
N GLY A 294 -4.86 19.23 -0.81
CA GLY A 294 -6.29 19.57 -0.88
C GLY A 294 -7.11 18.72 -1.87
N ARG A 295 -6.50 17.67 -2.47
CA ARG A 295 -7.15 16.80 -3.47
C ARG A 295 -8.38 16.06 -2.93
N SER A 296 -8.20 15.33 -1.84
CA SER A 296 -9.26 14.55 -1.18
C SER A 296 -10.37 15.45 -0.63
N GLU A 297 -10.00 16.62 -0.11
CA GLU A 297 -10.94 17.63 0.39
C GLU A 297 -11.84 18.16 -0.72
N LEU A 298 -11.27 18.42 -1.91
CA LEU A 298 -12.05 18.81 -3.09
C LEU A 298 -13.02 17.70 -3.49
N MET A 299 -12.54 16.45 -3.62
CA MET A 299 -13.39 15.33 -4.00
C MET A 299 -14.51 15.06 -3.00
N LYS A 300 -14.22 15.10 -1.70
CA LYS A 300 -15.23 15.00 -0.63
C LYS A 300 -16.26 16.12 -0.69
N GLY A 301 -15.84 17.33 -1.06
CA GLY A 301 -16.72 18.46 -1.30
C GLY A 301 -17.67 18.24 -2.48
N LEU A 302 -17.14 17.80 -3.61
CA LEU A 302 -17.92 17.52 -4.83
C LEU A 302 -18.92 16.38 -4.63
N PHE A 303 -18.61 15.41 -3.79
CA PHE A 303 -19.49 14.31 -3.43
C PHE A 303 -20.49 14.68 -2.32
N GLY A 304 -20.33 15.84 -1.66
CA GLY A 304 -21.17 16.26 -0.55
C GLY A 304 -20.89 15.58 0.79
N ALA A 305 -19.76 14.88 0.92
CA ALA A 305 -19.29 14.34 2.20
C ALA A 305 -18.78 15.47 3.13
N THR A 306 -18.31 16.58 2.55
CA THR A 306 -18.04 17.85 3.21
C THR A 306 -18.78 18.97 2.49
N LYS A 307 -19.10 20.07 3.20
CA LYS A 307 -19.80 21.20 2.58
C LYS A 307 -18.88 22.00 1.67
N LEU A 308 -19.35 22.32 0.47
CA LEU A 308 -18.80 23.40 -0.33
C LEU A 308 -19.17 24.74 0.32
N THR A 309 -18.22 25.66 0.41
CA THR A 309 -18.39 26.96 1.10
C THR A 309 -18.60 28.10 0.15
N GLY A 310 -18.43 27.89 -1.19
CA GLY A 310 -18.67 28.89 -2.22
C GLY A 310 -18.55 28.31 -3.63
N GLY A 311 -18.88 29.11 -4.62
CA GLY A 311 -18.85 28.75 -6.01
C GLY A 311 -20.10 28.03 -6.51
N GLU A 312 -20.05 27.61 -7.76
CA GLU A 312 -21.15 26.97 -8.48
C GLU A 312 -20.67 25.66 -9.10
N LEU A 313 -21.49 24.61 -8.98
CA LEU A 313 -21.24 23.31 -9.59
C LEU A 313 -22.29 23.09 -10.68
N ARG A 314 -21.82 22.74 -11.90
CA ARG A 314 -22.68 22.40 -13.03
C ARG A 314 -22.44 20.97 -13.50
N LEU A 315 -23.51 20.29 -13.83
CA LEU A 315 -23.51 18.95 -14.43
C LEU A 315 -24.33 19.02 -15.71
N ASP A 316 -23.73 18.63 -16.85
CA ASP A 316 -24.34 18.75 -18.20
C ASP A 316 -24.84 20.17 -18.50
N GLY A 317 -24.16 21.21 -17.99
CA GLY A 317 -24.52 22.62 -18.13
C GLY A 317 -25.54 23.15 -17.12
N GLU A 318 -26.24 22.29 -16.39
CA GLU A 318 -27.21 22.69 -15.39
C GLU A 318 -26.57 22.86 -14.00
N VAL A 319 -26.99 23.92 -13.29
CA VAL A 319 -26.52 24.18 -11.91
C VAL A 319 -27.10 23.12 -10.97
N ILE A 320 -26.24 22.48 -10.20
CA ILE A 320 -26.63 21.49 -9.20
C ILE A 320 -26.17 21.89 -7.80
N VAL A 321 -26.93 21.52 -6.79
CA VAL A 321 -26.62 21.78 -5.38
C VAL A 321 -26.45 20.46 -4.66
N ILE A 322 -25.23 20.15 -4.26
CA ILE A 322 -24.86 18.95 -3.51
C ILE A 322 -24.74 19.33 -2.02
N LYS A 323 -25.67 18.87 -1.19
CA LYS A 323 -25.67 19.11 0.26
C LYS A 323 -25.20 17.88 1.05
N GLU A 324 -25.36 16.70 0.47
CA GLU A 324 -25.06 15.40 1.08
C GLU A 324 -24.75 14.36 -0.02
N PRO A 325 -24.08 13.25 0.29
CA PRO A 325 -23.75 12.20 -0.69
C PRO A 325 -24.93 11.67 -1.49
N ALA A 326 -26.12 11.59 -0.87
CA ALA A 326 -27.33 11.13 -1.56
C ALA A 326 -27.71 12.01 -2.74
N HIS A 327 -27.46 13.33 -2.68
CA HIS A 327 -27.70 14.24 -3.81
C HIS A 327 -26.69 14.00 -4.94
N ALA A 328 -25.39 13.80 -4.63
CA ALA A 328 -24.37 13.47 -5.61
C ALA A 328 -24.71 12.17 -6.35
N ILE A 329 -25.04 11.13 -5.60
CA ILE A 329 -25.38 9.82 -6.16
C ILE A 329 -26.59 9.92 -7.12
N ARG A 330 -27.66 10.64 -6.73
CA ARG A 330 -28.83 10.84 -7.60
C ARG A 330 -28.50 11.65 -8.85
N ALA A 331 -27.54 12.57 -8.77
CA ALA A 331 -27.06 13.34 -9.92
C ALA A 331 -26.12 12.54 -10.83
N GLY A 332 -25.64 11.38 -10.39
CA GLY A 332 -24.69 10.55 -11.11
C GLY A 332 -23.22 10.90 -10.84
N ILE A 333 -22.92 11.60 -9.73
CA ILE A 333 -21.56 11.87 -9.27
C ILE A 333 -21.23 10.88 -8.16
N LEU A 334 -20.23 10.02 -8.37
CA LEU A 334 -19.92 8.89 -7.52
C LEU A 334 -18.47 8.98 -7.02
N LEU A 335 -18.19 8.54 -5.80
CA LEU A 335 -16.85 8.65 -5.17
C LEU A 335 -16.33 7.29 -4.73
N CYS A 336 -15.10 6.96 -5.15
CA CYS A 336 -14.28 5.94 -4.51
C CYS A 336 -13.30 6.66 -3.58
N PRO A 337 -13.44 6.55 -2.25
CA PRO A 337 -12.62 7.30 -1.29
C PRO A 337 -11.23 6.71 -1.12
N GLU A 338 -10.28 7.52 -0.62
CA GLU A 338 -8.90 7.13 -0.29
C GLU A 338 -8.86 6.03 0.77
N ASP A 339 -9.55 6.23 1.91
CA ASP A 339 -9.65 5.20 2.94
C ASP A 339 -10.83 4.26 2.67
N ARG A 340 -10.52 3.16 1.98
CA ARG A 340 -11.51 2.13 1.67
C ARG A 340 -12.13 1.51 2.91
N LYS A 341 -11.35 1.30 3.98
CA LYS A 341 -11.81 0.60 5.18
C LYS A 341 -12.73 1.46 6.03
N ALA A 342 -12.43 2.75 6.13
CA ALA A 342 -13.22 3.69 6.91
C ALA A 342 -14.45 4.22 6.14
N ASP A 343 -14.24 4.60 4.86
CA ASP A 343 -15.22 5.37 4.08
C ASP A 343 -15.82 4.56 2.91
N GLY A 344 -15.12 3.50 2.44
CA GLY A 344 -15.48 2.82 1.20
C GLY A 344 -16.31 1.55 1.37
N ILE A 345 -16.05 0.72 2.38
CA ILE A 345 -16.72 -0.57 2.60
C ILE A 345 -17.42 -0.63 3.96
N ILE A 346 -18.35 -1.57 4.08
CA ILE A 346 -18.90 -1.98 5.38
C ILE A 346 -18.26 -3.32 5.71
N PRO A 347 -17.22 -3.35 6.58
CA PRO A 347 -16.34 -4.52 6.75
C PRO A 347 -17.06 -5.80 7.19
N VAL A 348 -18.08 -5.65 8.01
CA VAL A 348 -18.88 -6.77 8.59
C VAL A 348 -19.99 -7.26 7.68
N HIS A 349 -20.14 -6.67 6.49
CA HIS A 349 -21.12 -7.08 5.49
C HIS A 349 -20.48 -7.92 4.38
N SER A 350 -21.31 -8.69 3.68
CA SER A 350 -20.89 -9.53 2.55
C SER A 350 -20.44 -8.69 1.34
N VAL A 351 -19.73 -9.32 0.40
CA VAL A 351 -19.42 -8.73 -0.91
C VAL A 351 -20.72 -8.34 -1.62
N ARG A 352 -21.75 -9.19 -1.60
CA ARG A 352 -23.08 -8.91 -2.16
C ARG A 352 -23.69 -7.63 -1.58
N ASP A 353 -23.72 -7.50 -0.26
CA ASP A 353 -24.31 -6.33 0.40
C ASP A 353 -23.53 -5.06 0.05
N ASN A 354 -22.21 -5.12 0.04
CA ASN A 354 -21.35 -3.98 -0.30
C ASN A 354 -21.53 -3.51 -1.75
N ILE A 355 -21.75 -4.43 -2.69
CA ILE A 355 -22.02 -4.09 -4.09
C ILE A 355 -23.42 -3.45 -4.22
N ASN A 356 -24.43 -3.97 -3.53
CA ASN A 356 -25.82 -3.60 -3.77
C ASN A 356 -26.31 -2.42 -2.94
N ILE A 357 -25.62 -2.05 -1.85
CA ILE A 357 -26.14 -1.11 -0.82
C ILE A 357 -26.63 0.23 -1.40
N SER A 358 -25.99 0.75 -2.43
CA SER A 358 -26.38 2.02 -3.04
C SER A 358 -27.62 1.85 -3.94
N ALA A 359 -27.57 0.93 -4.88
CA ALA A 359 -28.62 0.71 -5.87
C ALA A 359 -29.85 -0.03 -5.30
N ARG A 360 -29.75 -0.57 -4.09
CA ARG A 360 -30.85 -1.25 -3.39
C ARG A 360 -32.13 -0.41 -3.35
N ARG A 361 -32.00 0.89 -3.09
CA ARG A 361 -33.16 1.82 -3.02
C ARG A 361 -33.96 1.91 -4.32
N ASN A 362 -33.32 1.66 -5.48
CA ASN A 362 -33.96 1.73 -6.79
C ASN A 362 -34.54 0.37 -7.22
N ASN A 363 -34.27 -0.69 -6.47
CA ASN A 363 -34.58 -2.07 -6.83
C ASN A 363 -35.29 -2.80 -5.67
N LEU A 364 -36.36 -2.17 -5.12
CA LEU A 364 -37.15 -2.73 -4.04
C LEU A 364 -38.39 -3.46 -4.60
N THR A 365 -38.66 -4.64 -4.07
CA THR A 365 -39.96 -5.33 -4.32
C THR A 365 -41.06 -4.61 -3.54
N ALA A 366 -42.18 -4.30 -4.21
CA ALA A 366 -43.33 -3.54 -3.64
C ALA A 366 -42.91 -2.20 -2.99
N GLY A 367 -41.81 -1.60 -3.42
CA GLY A 367 -41.33 -0.30 -2.96
C GLY A 367 -40.73 -0.25 -1.54
N CYS A 368 -40.71 -1.37 -0.81
CA CYS A 368 -40.22 -1.41 0.58
C CYS A 368 -39.43 -2.67 0.97
N LEU A 369 -39.51 -3.74 0.21
CA LEU A 369 -38.83 -4.99 0.52
C LEU A 369 -37.56 -5.17 -0.34
N ILE A 370 -36.51 -5.69 0.25
CA ILE A 370 -35.25 -6.00 -0.48
C ILE A 370 -35.52 -7.13 -1.49
N ASP A 371 -35.17 -6.89 -2.75
CA ASP A 371 -35.21 -7.92 -3.79
C ASP A 371 -33.95 -8.78 -3.77
N ASN A 372 -34.01 -9.87 -3.01
CA ASN A 372 -32.88 -10.78 -2.90
C ASN A 372 -32.48 -11.46 -4.23
N GLN A 373 -33.41 -11.61 -5.17
CA GLN A 373 -33.11 -12.21 -6.48
C GLN A 373 -32.32 -11.24 -7.33
N TRP A 374 -32.76 -9.97 -7.38
CA TRP A 374 -32.05 -8.91 -8.06
C TRP A 374 -30.64 -8.75 -7.45
N GLU A 375 -30.52 -8.63 -6.11
CA GLU A 375 -29.24 -8.48 -5.45
C GLU A 375 -28.25 -9.61 -5.74
N SER A 376 -28.73 -10.84 -5.75
CA SER A 376 -27.89 -12.01 -6.05
C SER A 376 -27.40 -11.99 -7.51
N LYS A 377 -28.28 -11.63 -8.45
CA LYS A 377 -27.94 -11.53 -9.88
C LYS A 377 -26.98 -10.37 -10.13
N ASN A 378 -27.25 -9.20 -9.55
CA ASN A 378 -26.41 -8.01 -9.70
C ASN A 378 -24.99 -8.24 -9.16
N ALA A 379 -24.88 -8.75 -7.92
CA ALA A 379 -23.60 -9.06 -7.33
C ALA A 379 -22.83 -10.11 -8.14
N ALA A 380 -23.47 -11.19 -8.57
CA ALA A 380 -22.83 -12.22 -9.40
C ALA A 380 -22.32 -11.65 -10.73
N SER A 381 -23.09 -10.75 -11.37
CA SER A 381 -22.69 -10.06 -12.60
C SER A 381 -21.41 -9.22 -12.38
N HIS A 382 -21.38 -8.40 -11.32
CA HIS A 382 -20.21 -7.56 -11.02
C HIS A 382 -19.01 -8.36 -10.54
N ILE A 383 -19.19 -9.41 -9.74
CA ILE A 383 -18.11 -10.32 -9.36
C ILE A 383 -17.44 -10.90 -10.62
N LYS A 384 -18.25 -11.32 -11.61
CA LYS A 384 -17.75 -11.87 -12.86
C LYS A 384 -17.10 -10.81 -13.77
N SER A 385 -17.79 -9.69 -14.01
CA SER A 385 -17.33 -8.63 -14.94
C SER A 385 -16.08 -7.92 -14.48
N LEU A 386 -15.91 -7.73 -13.15
CA LEU A 386 -14.76 -7.09 -12.53
C LEU A 386 -13.69 -8.10 -12.08
N ASN A 387 -13.90 -9.40 -12.35
CA ASN A 387 -13.00 -10.46 -11.91
C ASN A 387 -12.65 -10.36 -10.41
N ILE A 388 -13.68 -10.21 -9.55
CA ILE A 388 -13.49 -10.12 -8.10
C ILE A 388 -13.18 -11.53 -7.59
N LYS A 389 -11.98 -11.72 -7.06
CA LYS A 389 -11.54 -13.00 -6.47
C LYS A 389 -12.16 -13.16 -5.08
N THR A 390 -13.25 -13.91 -5.00
CA THR A 390 -13.96 -14.26 -3.78
C THR A 390 -14.47 -15.70 -3.84
N PRO A 391 -14.47 -16.45 -2.71
CA PRO A 391 -15.04 -17.81 -2.67
C PRO A 391 -16.56 -17.82 -2.91
N SER A 392 -17.27 -16.78 -2.47
CA SER A 392 -18.72 -16.61 -2.67
C SER A 392 -19.10 -15.13 -2.55
N ALA A 393 -20.29 -14.78 -3.01
CA ALA A 393 -20.87 -13.45 -2.82
C ALA A 393 -21.19 -13.14 -1.34
N ASP A 394 -21.35 -14.16 -0.51
CA ASP A 394 -21.64 -14.04 0.93
C ASP A 394 -20.40 -13.93 1.80
N GLN A 395 -19.18 -14.03 1.22
CA GLN A 395 -17.92 -13.78 1.91
C GLN A 395 -17.91 -12.36 2.50
N LEU A 396 -17.43 -12.21 3.75
CA LEU A 396 -17.22 -10.89 4.35
C LEU A 396 -16.18 -10.11 3.53
N ILE A 397 -16.50 -8.85 3.19
CA ILE A 397 -15.63 -8.03 2.34
C ILE A 397 -14.28 -7.73 2.98
N MET A 398 -14.22 -7.67 4.31
CA MET A 398 -12.96 -7.47 5.05
C MET A 398 -11.91 -8.55 4.79
N ASN A 399 -12.31 -9.75 4.38
CA ASN A 399 -11.42 -10.88 4.11
C ASN A 399 -10.84 -10.85 2.68
N LEU A 400 -11.24 -9.90 1.83
CA LEU A 400 -10.71 -9.75 0.49
C LEU A 400 -9.43 -8.91 0.49
N SER A 401 -8.57 -9.15 -0.52
CA SER A 401 -7.43 -8.27 -0.79
C SER A 401 -7.89 -6.85 -1.15
N GLY A 402 -7.01 -5.85 -0.96
CA GLY A 402 -7.31 -4.45 -1.24
C GLY A 402 -7.81 -4.21 -2.66
N GLY A 403 -7.24 -4.86 -3.67
CA GLY A 403 -7.69 -4.76 -5.06
C GLY A 403 -9.10 -5.30 -5.26
N ASN A 404 -9.47 -6.42 -4.61
CA ASN A 404 -10.82 -6.97 -4.69
C ASN A 404 -11.84 -6.13 -3.92
N GLN A 405 -11.46 -5.50 -2.81
CA GLN A 405 -12.30 -4.52 -2.10
C GLN A 405 -12.57 -3.30 -3.00
N GLN A 406 -11.54 -2.77 -3.69
CA GLN A 406 -11.68 -1.66 -4.62
C GLN A 406 -12.63 -1.98 -5.78
N LYS A 407 -12.49 -3.17 -6.36
CA LYS A 407 -13.40 -3.67 -7.40
C LYS A 407 -14.85 -3.80 -6.90
N ALA A 408 -15.06 -4.21 -5.64
CA ALA A 408 -16.40 -4.27 -5.07
C ALA A 408 -17.02 -2.88 -4.89
N ILE A 409 -16.22 -1.86 -4.50
CA ILE A 409 -16.67 -0.45 -4.46
C ILE A 409 -17.04 0.03 -5.88
N LEU A 410 -16.21 -0.27 -6.88
CA LEU A 410 -16.52 0.05 -8.27
C LEU A 410 -17.75 -0.68 -8.77
N GLY A 411 -17.95 -1.95 -8.40
CA GLY A 411 -19.18 -2.72 -8.69
C GLY A 411 -20.43 -2.08 -8.09
N ARG A 412 -20.33 -1.48 -6.89
CA ARG A 412 -21.42 -0.69 -6.29
C ARG A 412 -21.82 0.45 -7.20
N TRP A 413 -20.85 1.21 -7.71
CA TRP A 413 -21.08 2.37 -8.53
C TRP A 413 -21.53 2.02 -9.96
N LEU A 414 -21.09 0.89 -10.50
CA LEU A 414 -21.60 0.38 -11.78
C LEU A 414 -23.06 -0.09 -11.72
N SER A 415 -23.61 -0.23 -10.52
CA SER A 415 -25.06 -0.51 -10.30
C SER A 415 -25.91 0.76 -10.30
N GLU A 416 -25.31 1.95 -10.41
CA GLU A 416 -25.97 3.26 -10.44
C GLU A 416 -25.85 3.91 -11.83
N GLU A 417 -26.69 4.91 -12.09
CA GLU A 417 -26.49 5.81 -13.24
C GLU A 417 -25.28 6.70 -12.99
N MET A 418 -24.20 6.46 -13.75
CA MET A 418 -22.93 7.14 -13.56
C MET A 418 -22.68 8.15 -14.69
N LYS A 419 -22.46 9.42 -14.33
CA LYS A 419 -22.04 10.50 -15.24
C LYS A 419 -20.60 10.94 -14.98
N VAL A 420 -20.26 11.02 -13.69
CA VAL A 420 -18.94 11.43 -13.19
C VAL A 420 -18.47 10.44 -12.14
N ILE A 421 -17.25 9.98 -12.22
CA ILE A 421 -16.59 9.22 -11.16
C ILE A 421 -15.40 9.99 -10.60
N LEU A 422 -15.39 10.11 -9.29
CA LEU A 422 -14.32 10.67 -8.48
C LEU A 422 -13.55 9.50 -7.86
N LEU A 423 -12.25 9.41 -8.15
CA LEU A 423 -11.39 8.34 -7.67
C LEU A 423 -10.26 8.94 -6.82
N ASP A 424 -10.32 8.75 -5.52
CA ASP A 424 -9.30 9.25 -4.59
C ASP A 424 -8.32 8.15 -4.23
N GLU A 425 -7.08 8.27 -4.69
CA GLU A 425 -6.01 7.27 -4.53
C GLU A 425 -6.46 5.85 -4.92
N PRO A 426 -6.97 5.62 -6.15
CA PRO A 426 -7.71 4.40 -6.51
C PRO A 426 -6.88 3.12 -6.40
N THR A 427 -5.55 3.22 -6.43
CA THR A 427 -4.65 2.07 -6.41
C THR A 427 -3.77 2.02 -5.17
N ARG A 428 -3.99 2.89 -4.18
CA ARG A 428 -3.21 2.91 -2.94
C ARG A 428 -3.35 1.59 -2.18
N GLY A 429 -2.19 0.97 -1.86
CA GLY A 429 -2.16 -0.32 -1.16
C GLY A 429 -2.74 -1.48 -1.96
N ILE A 430 -2.69 -1.39 -3.29
CA ILE A 430 -3.05 -2.45 -4.23
C ILE A 430 -1.77 -2.96 -4.89
N ASP A 431 -1.70 -4.26 -5.13
CA ASP A 431 -0.58 -4.88 -5.85
C ASP A 431 -0.56 -4.44 -7.33
N VAL A 432 0.63 -4.54 -7.96
CA VAL A 432 0.86 -4.02 -9.32
C VAL A 432 -0.04 -4.70 -10.35
N GLY A 433 -0.31 -6.01 -10.22
CA GLY A 433 -1.19 -6.72 -11.15
C GLY A 433 -2.64 -6.26 -11.04
N ALA A 434 -3.14 -6.03 -9.81
CA ALA A 434 -4.47 -5.50 -9.59
C ALA A 434 -4.60 -4.01 -9.96
N LYS A 435 -3.51 -3.22 -9.91
CA LYS A 435 -3.50 -1.83 -10.41
C LYS A 435 -3.89 -1.79 -11.90
N ASN A 436 -3.29 -2.64 -12.73
CA ASN A 436 -3.59 -2.69 -14.17
C ASN A 436 -5.07 -2.98 -14.45
N GLU A 437 -5.69 -3.90 -13.67
CA GLU A 437 -7.12 -4.17 -13.81
C GLU A 437 -7.99 -2.94 -13.49
N ILE A 438 -7.58 -2.12 -12.51
CA ILE A 438 -8.24 -0.84 -12.19
C ILE A 438 -8.04 0.18 -13.33
N TYR A 439 -6.84 0.28 -13.90
CA TYR A 439 -6.57 1.19 -15.02
C TYR A 439 -7.42 0.85 -16.25
N ASN A 440 -7.48 -0.42 -16.62
CA ASN A 440 -8.34 -0.88 -17.71
C ASN A 440 -9.82 -0.55 -17.45
N LEU A 441 -10.26 -0.64 -16.20
CA LEU A 441 -11.63 -0.26 -15.83
C LEU A 441 -11.85 1.25 -15.96
N ILE A 442 -10.88 2.08 -15.55
CA ILE A 442 -10.94 3.55 -15.71
C ILE A 442 -11.06 3.91 -17.19
N TYR A 443 -10.27 3.29 -18.07
CA TYR A 443 -10.38 3.49 -19.53
C TYR A 443 -11.73 3.06 -20.07
N ALA A 444 -12.21 1.88 -19.68
CA ALA A 444 -13.53 1.40 -20.11
C ALA A 444 -14.70 2.29 -19.65
N LEU A 445 -14.55 2.99 -18.52
CA LEU A 445 -15.52 3.99 -18.07
C LEU A 445 -15.47 5.26 -18.93
N ALA A 446 -14.27 5.75 -19.21
CA ALA A 446 -14.07 6.92 -20.08
C ALA A 446 -14.58 6.65 -21.50
N GLU A 447 -14.32 5.47 -22.09
CA GLU A 447 -14.85 5.06 -23.41
C GLU A 447 -16.38 5.07 -23.45
N LYS A 448 -17.06 4.84 -22.34
CA LYS A 448 -18.50 4.95 -22.21
C LYS A 448 -19.02 6.40 -22.04
N GLY A 449 -18.13 7.39 -22.14
CA GLY A 449 -18.46 8.81 -21.99
C GLY A 449 -18.62 9.27 -20.53
N ILE A 450 -18.15 8.50 -19.56
CA ILE A 450 -18.12 8.91 -18.15
C ILE A 450 -16.94 9.85 -17.95
N ALA A 451 -17.17 10.99 -17.30
CA ALA A 451 -16.12 11.92 -16.90
C ALA A 451 -15.38 11.35 -15.69
N VAL A 452 -14.07 11.22 -15.77
CA VAL A 452 -13.25 10.67 -14.70
C VAL A 452 -12.37 11.78 -14.12
N LEU A 453 -12.48 12.00 -12.82
CA LEU A 453 -11.58 12.85 -12.06
C LEU A 453 -10.90 11.98 -11.02
N PHE A 454 -9.59 11.75 -11.14
CA PHE A 454 -8.87 10.92 -10.19
C PHE A 454 -7.72 11.68 -9.53
N ALA A 455 -7.52 11.46 -8.25
CA ALA A 455 -6.40 11.98 -7.48
C ALA A 455 -5.42 10.85 -7.18
N SER A 456 -4.14 11.13 -7.38
CA SER A 456 -3.07 10.22 -6.95
C SER A 456 -1.84 10.99 -6.49
N SER A 457 -1.15 10.44 -5.49
CA SER A 457 0.18 10.86 -5.07
C SER A 457 1.30 10.17 -5.85
N ASP A 458 0.96 9.13 -6.63
CA ASP A 458 1.85 8.38 -7.52
C ASP A 458 1.95 9.12 -8.86
N LEU A 459 3.05 9.87 -9.06
CA LEU A 459 3.22 10.68 -10.27
C LEU A 459 3.23 9.86 -11.57
N PRO A 460 3.93 8.71 -11.66
CA PRO A 460 3.83 7.81 -12.80
C PRO A 460 2.39 7.37 -13.12
N GLU A 461 1.57 7.12 -12.11
CA GLU A 461 0.15 6.77 -12.30
C GLU A 461 -0.62 7.93 -12.96
N VAL A 462 -0.45 9.15 -12.45
CA VAL A 462 -1.14 10.31 -13.00
C VAL A 462 -0.68 10.57 -14.42
N MET A 463 0.62 10.53 -14.69
CA MET A 463 1.19 10.74 -16.03
C MET A 463 0.77 9.64 -17.02
N GLY A 464 0.65 8.39 -16.53
CA GLY A 464 0.33 7.24 -17.37
C GLY A 464 -1.15 7.11 -17.72
N LEU A 465 -2.07 7.70 -16.94
CA LEU A 465 -3.52 7.54 -17.12
C LEU A 465 -4.24 8.77 -17.66
N ALA A 466 -3.80 9.97 -17.25
CA ALA A 466 -4.54 11.20 -17.46
C ALA A 466 -4.41 11.74 -18.88
N ASP A 467 -5.52 12.23 -19.46
CA ASP A 467 -5.50 13.05 -20.68
C ASP A 467 -4.98 14.45 -20.37
N ARG A 468 -5.25 14.92 -19.12
CA ARG A 468 -4.87 16.23 -18.61
C ARG A 468 -4.60 16.15 -17.12
N ILE A 469 -3.56 16.86 -16.66
CA ILE A 469 -3.09 16.83 -15.28
C ILE A 469 -3.26 18.22 -14.65
N LEU A 470 -3.99 18.27 -13.55
CA LEU A 470 -4.07 19.45 -12.69
C LEU A 470 -3.14 19.25 -11.50
N VAL A 471 -2.17 20.11 -11.33
CA VAL A 471 -1.23 20.03 -10.22
C VAL A 471 -1.75 20.90 -9.08
N MET A 472 -2.04 20.26 -7.94
CA MET A 472 -2.46 20.94 -6.72
C MET A 472 -1.30 21.15 -5.77
N ARG A 473 -1.23 22.34 -5.19
CA ARG A 473 -0.24 22.71 -4.19
C ARG A 473 -0.91 23.54 -3.10
N GLU A 474 -0.78 23.11 -1.85
CA GLU A 474 -1.24 23.85 -0.67
C GLU A 474 -2.68 24.41 -0.78
N GLY A 475 -3.59 23.64 -1.43
CA GLY A 475 -5.00 24.01 -1.59
C GLY A 475 -5.29 24.96 -2.75
N GLU A 476 -4.40 25.08 -3.73
CA GLU A 476 -4.61 25.82 -4.98
C GLU A 476 -4.23 24.96 -6.20
N ILE A 477 -4.78 25.24 -7.38
CA ILE A 477 -4.27 24.70 -8.64
C ILE A 477 -3.03 25.50 -9.00
N ALA A 478 -1.86 24.86 -8.96
CA ALA A 478 -0.58 25.48 -9.29
C ALA A 478 -0.29 25.48 -10.80
N GLY A 479 -0.90 24.59 -11.55
CA GLY A 479 -0.77 24.49 -13.00
C GLY A 479 -1.63 23.38 -13.60
N GLU A 480 -1.78 23.45 -14.91
CA GLU A 480 -2.48 22.48 -15.74
C GLU A 480 -1.57 22.08 -16.90
N LEU A 481 -1.46 20.78 -17.15
CA LEU A 481 -0.60 20.20 -18.18
C LEU A 481 -1.40 19.20 -19.00
N SER A 482 -1.25 19.22 -20.32
CA SER A 482 -1.71 18.12 -21.17
C SER A 482 -0.85 16.89 -20.96
N HIS A 483 -1.33 15.72 -21.36
CA HIS A 483 -0.57 14.47 -21.30
C HIS A 483 0.82 14.60 -21.96
N THR A 484 0.90 15.29 -23.09
CA THR A 484 2.15 15.46 -23.86
C THR A 484 3.12 16.49 -23.29
N GLU A 485 2.63 17.47 -22.52
CA GLU A 485 3.46 18.51 -21.88
C GLU A 485 3.99 18.04 -20.51
N ALA A 486 3.31 17.08 -19.90
CA ALA A 486 3.66 16.60 -18.58
C ALA A 486 5.01 15.88 -18.59
N THR A 487 5.96 16.39 -17.81
CA THR A 487 7.22 15.74 -17.47
C THR A 487 7.33 15.64 -15.96
N GLU A 488 8.04 14.63 -15.45
CA GLU A 488 8.23 14.47 -13.99
C GLU A 488 8.76 15.76 -13.34
N ALA A 489 9.81 16.34 -13.93
CA ALA A 489 10.45 17.56 -13.40
C ALA A 489 9.48 18.75 -13.36
N LEU A 490 8.68 18.96 -14.42
CA LEU A 490 7.73 20.05 -14.50
C LEU A 490 6.57 19.84 -13.50
N THR A 491 6.02 18.64 -13.46
CA THR A 491 4.88 18.31 -12.59
C THR A 491 5.26 18.37 -11.11
N LEU A 492 6.42 17.82 -10.72
CA LEU A 492 6.96 17.94 -9.37
C LEU A 492 7.30 19.39 -9.03
N GLY A 493 7.91 20.14 -9.96
CA GLY A 493 8.24 21.55 -9.77
C GLY A 493 7.00 22.40 -9.45
N LEU A 494 5.87 22.14 -10.09
CA LEU A 494 4.59 22.81 -9.81
C LEU A 494 4.00 22.39 -8.44
N ALA A 495 4.19 21.15 -8.04
CA ALA A 495 3.65 20.61 -6.76
C ALA A 495 4.46 21.05 -5.53
N MET A 496 5.71 21.49 -5.69
CA MET A 496 6.56 21.91 -4.58
C MET A 496 6.10 23.20 -3.93
N PRO A 497 6.18 23.34 -2.59
CA PRO A 497 5.86 24.58 -1.86
C PRO A 497 6.66 25.77 -2.37
N LYS A 498 6.05 26.96 -2.40
CA LYS A 498 6.70 28.21 -2.91
C LYS A 498 8.00 28.59 -2.17
N THR A 499 8.15 28.21 -0.92
CA THR A 499 9.37 28.43 -0.13
C THR A 499 10.59 27.66 -0.63
N THR A 500 10.39 26.48 -1.17
CA THR A 500 11.45 25.61 -1.71
C THR A 500 11.91 26.09 -3.09
N GLN A 501 11.02 26.66 -3.89
CA GLN A 501 11.35 27.24 -5.20
C GLN A 501 12.27 28.47 -5.11
N ARG A 502 12.15 29.28 -4.04
CA ARG A 502 13.05 30.45 -3.85
C ARG A 502 14.48 30.04 -3.49
N ALA A 503 14.68 28.90 -2.80
CA ALA A 503 16.01 28.42 -2.46
C ALA A 503 16.74 27.80 -3.66
N ALA A 504 16.03 27.14 -4.59
CA ALA A 504 16.59 26.54 -5.79
C ALA A 504 16.89 27.59 -6.91
N ALA A 505 16.25 28.75 -6.89
CA ALA A 505 16.49 29.84 -7.84
C ALA A 505 17.65 30.78 -7.44
N VAL A 506 18.22 30.60 -6.24
CA VAL A 506 19.31 31.40 -5.67
C VAL A 506 20.61 30.57 -5.57
N ALA A 507 20.59 29.29 -5.85
CA ALA A 507 21.75 28.40 -5.97
C ALA A 507 22.05 28.08 -7.46
#